data_56dc919cf8ef4f74c626e24e8462df20
#
_entry.id   56dc919cf8ef4f74c626e24e8462df20
#
_cell.length_a   1.000
_cell.length_b   1.000
_cell.length_c   1.000
_cell.angle_alpha   90.00
_cell.angle_beta   90.00
_cell.angle_gamma   90.00
#
_symmetry.space_group_name_H-M   'P 1'
#
loop_
_entity.id
_entity.type
_entity.pdbx_description
1 polymer ?
#
loop_
_entity_poly.entity_id
_entity_poly.type
_entity_poly.pdbx_seq_one_letter_code
_entity_poly.pdbx_strand_id
1 'polypeptide(L)'
;MYEISYSKAAERYFKKIKDKQLLAAFKTAIDTLKTDPYIGTQKVGDLRGIYGYDIKYNRVNYELAYRIYEEKDQLVVIILAGTRENFYEELKHLTK
;
A
#
# COMPACT_ATOMS: atom_id res chain seq x y z
N MET A 1 -17.26 -1.81 -5.18
CA MET A 1 -16.09 -2.00 -4.32
C MET A 1 -14.91 -2.44 -5.18
N TYR A 2 -13.73 -1.91 -4.90
CA TYR A 2 -12.54 -2.23 -5.68
C TYR A 2 -11.99 -3.58 -5.29
N GLU A 3 -11.44 -4.29 -6.27
CA GLU A 3 -10.70 -5.51 -6.00
C GLU A 3 -9.27 -5.15 -5.63
N ILE A 4 -8.63 -6.00 -4.81
CA ILE A 4 -7.26 -5.77 -4.37
C ILE A 4 -6.36 -6.83 -4.95
N SER A 5 -5.25 -6.40 -5.52
CA SER A 5 -4.19 -7.28 -5.98
C SER A 5 -2.88 -6.86 -5.30
N TYR A 6 -1.92 -7.76 -5.25
CA TYR A 6 -0.67 -7.52 -4.54
C TYR A 6 0.51 -7.81 -5.45
N SER A 7 1.51 -6.93 -5.40
CA SER A 7 2.80 -7.22 -6.02
C SER A 7 3.48 -8.33 -5.22
N LYS A 8 4.50 -8.93 -5.81
CA LYS A 8 5.27 -9.95 -5.11
C LYS A 8 5.98 -9.36 -3.88
N ALA A 9 6.45 -8.12 -3.99
CA ALA A 9 7.10 -7.45 -2.86
C ALA A 9 6.12 -7.28 -1.70
N ALA A 10 4.89 -6.84 -1.99
CA ALA A 10 3.87 -6.67 -0.96
C ALA A 10 3.50 -8.02 -0.34
N GLU A 11 3.31 -9.03 -1.17
CA GLU A 11 2.99 -10.37 -0.66
C GLU A 11 4.07 -10.88 0.30
N ARG A 12 5.32 -10.73 -0.10
CA ARG A 12 6.44 -11.18 0.74
C ARG A 12 6.45 -10.45 2.07
N TYR A 13 6.19 -9.15 2.03
CA TYR A 13 6.18 -8.36 3.25
C TYR A 13 5.11 -8.87 4.22
N PHE A 14 3.88 -9.05 3.72
CA PHE A 14 2.79 -9.50 4.57
C PHE A 14 3.03 -10.91 5.12
N LYS A 15 3.64 -11.78 4.34
CA LYS A 15 3.94 -13.12 4.81
C LYS A 15 4.96 -13.16 5.93
N LYS A 16 5.81 -12.15 6.02
CA LYS A 16 6.83 -12.07 7.06
C LYS A 16 6.34 -11.46 8.37
N ILE A 17 5.17 -10.83 8.36
CA ILE A 17 4.64 -10.21 9.57
C ILE A 17 4.19 -11.31 10.53
N LYS A 18 4.79 -11.30 11.73
CA LYS A 18 4.42 -12.25 12.78
C LYS A 18 3.47 -11.64 13.79
N ASP A 19 3.45 -10.32 13.89
CA ASP A 19 2.56 -9.59 14.78
C ASP A 19 1.16 -9.58 14.19
N LYS A 20 0.27 -10.36 14.78
CA LYS A 20 -1.09 -10.49 14.26
C LYS A 20 -1.88 -9.19 14.31
N GLN A 21 -1.58 -8.34 15.30
CA GLN A 21 -2.28 -7.06 15.40
C GLN A 21 -1.82 -6.10 14.34
N LEU A 22 -0.54 -6.14 13.99
CA LEU A 22 -0.03 -5.33 12.89
C LEU A 22 -0.66 -5.79 11.56
N LEU A 23 -0.74 -7.09 11.36
CA LEU A 23 -1.37 -7.61 10.15
C LEU A 23 -2.83 -7.17 10.07
N ALA A 24 -3.53 -7.19 11.21
CA ALA A 24 -4.92 -6.73 11.26
C ALA A 24 -5.02 -5.24 10.93
N ALA A 25 -4.06 -4.43 11.37
CA ALA A 25 -4.05 -3.01 11.04
C ALA A 25 -3.91 -2.79 9.54
N PHE A 26 -3.03 -3.56 8.89
CA PHE A 26 -2.91 -3.50 7.43
C PHE A 26 -4.20 -3.95 6.74
N LYS A 27 -4.81 -5.01 7.26
CA LYS A 27 -6.06 -5.50 6.67
C LYS A 27 -7.16 -4.45 6.75
N THR A 28 -7.28 -3.76 7.88
CA THR A 28 -8.26 -2.69 8.04
C THR A 28 -8.01 -1.57 7.04
N ALA A 29 -6.73 -1.20 6.85
CA ALA A 29 -6.37 -0.17 5.88
C ALA A 29 -6.76 -0.60 4.47
N ILE A 30 -6.47 -1.84 4.11
CA ILE A 30 -6.81 -2.35 2.79
C ILE A 30 -8.32 -2.37 2.57
N ASP A 31 -9.09 -2.72 3.60
CA ASP A 31 -10.55 -2.68 3.51
C ASP A 31 -11.03 -1.25 3.27
N THR A 32 -10.40 -0.26 3.89
CA THR A 32 -10.71 1.13 3.64
C THR A 32 -10.47 1.48 2.17
N LEU A 33 -9.35 1.02 1.61
CA LEU A 33 -9.02 1.30 0.22
C LEU A 33 -9.96 0.61 -0.76
N LYS A 34 -10.55 -0.50 -0.38
CA LYS A 34 -11.56 -1.16 -1.22
C LYS A 34 -12.77 -0.26 -1.44
N THR A 35 -13.11 0.51 -0.42
CA THR A 35 -14.28 1.39 -0.49
C THR A 35 -13.92 2.73 -1.11
N ASP A 36 -12.76 3.28 -0.76
CA ASP A 36 -12.35 4.60 -1.25
C ASP A 36 -10.83 4.63 -1.43
N PRO A 37 -10.32 4.19 -2.58
CA PRO A 37 -8.88 4.18 -2.79
C PRO A 37 -8.29 5.57 -2.97
N TYR A 38 -9.10 6.59 -3.20
CA TYR A 38 -8.61 7.95 -3.36
C TYR A 38 -8.35 8.67 -2.03
N ILE A 39 -8.57 7.98 -0.91
CA ILE A 39 -8.31 8.55 0.41
C ILE A 39 -6.82 8.76 0.66
N GLY A 40 -5.95 8.04 -0.04
CA GLY A 40 -4.51 8.20 0.11
C GLY A 40 -4.00 9.47 -0.53
N THR A 41 -2.71 9.72 -0.35
CA THR A 41 -2.05 10.90 -0.88
C THR A 41 -1.33 10.54 -2.18
N GLN A 42 -1.59 11.33 -3.22
CA GLN A 42 -0.89 11.14 -4.50
C GLN A 42 0.57 11.52 -4.36
N LYS A 43 1.43 10.68 -4.91
CA LYS A 43 2.84 10.99 -4.97
C LYS A 43 3.13 11.78 -6.24
N VAL A 44 4.24 12.48 -6.24
CA VAL A 44 4.60 13.38 -7.34
C VAL A 44 5.91 12.96 -7.97
N GLY A 45 6.27 13.62 -9.07
CA GLY A 45 7.55 13.39 -9.74
C GLY A 45 7.64 11.99 -10.32
N ASP A 46 8.71 11.29 -9.99
CA ASP A 46 8.97 9.96 -10.51
C ASP A 46 7.92 8.93 -10.11
N LEU A 47 7.17 9.22 -9.06
CA LEU A 47 6.18 8.30 -8.53
C LEU A 47 4.75 8.73 -8.85
N ARG A 48 4.59 9.56 -9.87
CA ARG A 48 3.26 10.00 -10.29
C ARG A 48 2.38 8.79 -10.61
N GLY A 49 1.14 8.85 -10.19
CA GLY A 49 0.20 7.76 -10.39
C GLY A 49 0.15 6.76 -9.26
N ILE A 50 1.04 6.94 -8.27
CA ILE A 50 1.06 6.08 -7.09
C ILE A 50 0.48 6.86 -5.91
N TYR A 51 -0.30 6.18 -5.11
CA TYR A 51 -0.88 6.73 -3.88
C TYR A 51 -0.20 6.10 -2.68
N GLY A 52 -0.14 6.85 -1.60
CA GLY A 52 0.37 6.35 -0.33
C GLY A 52 -0.68 6.49 0.75
N TYR A 53 -0.83 5.46 1.57
CA TYR A 53 -1.76 5.49 2.70
C TYR A 53 -0.99 5.15 3.97
N ASP A 54 -1.03 6.06 4.94
CA ASP A 54 -0.25 5.93 6.18
C ASP A 54 -1.01 5.15 7.23
N ILE A 55 -0.28 4.29 7.93
CA ILE A 55 -0.82 3.51 9.04
C ILE A 55 0.11 3.70 10.23
N LYS A 56 -0.46 4.05 11.38
CA LYS A 56 0.34 4.16 12.60
C LYS A 56 -0.01 3.01 13.53
N TYR A 57 1.02 2.28 13.94
CA TYR A 57 0.85 1.14 14.83
C TYR A 57 2.02 1.08 15.80
N ASN A 58 1.73 1.04 17.11
CA ASN A 58 2.76 1.00 18.15
C ASN A 58 3.82 2.07 17.96
N ARG A 59 3.38 3.30 17.67
CA ARG A 59 4.26 4.47 17.49
C ARG A 59 5.18 4.36 16.28
N VAL A 60 4.96 3.37 15.43
CA VAL A 60 5.73 3.22 14.20
C VAL A 60 4.83 3.62 13.04
N ASN A 61 5.38 4.36 12.10
CA ASN A 61 4.65 4.77 10.90
C ASN A 61 4.93 3.77 9.78
N TYR A 62 3.85 3.20 9.25
CA TYR A 62 3.90 2.29 8.11
C TYR A 62 3.20 2.94 6.94
N GLU A 63 3.43 2.43 5.77
CA GLU A 63 2.78 2.96 4.57
C GLU A 63 2.43 1.83 3.61
N LEU A 64 1.33 2.02 2.89
CA LEU A 64 0.95 1.22 1.73
C LEU A 64 1.09 2.10 0.51
N ALA A 65 1.80 1.62 -0.51
CA ALA A 65 1.85 2.30 -1.80
C ALA A 65 1.04 1.48 -2.80
N TYR A 66 0.22 2.16 -3.59
CA TYR A 66 -0.69 1.45 -4.48
C TYR A 66 -1.03 2.28 -5.70
N ARG A 67 -1.50 1.59 -6.74
CA ARG A 67 -2.05 2.21 -7.93
C ARG A 67 -3.53 1.88 -8.04
N ILE A 68 -4.27 2.76 -8.69
CA ILE A 68 -5.71 2.59 -8.89
C ILE A 68 -5.96 2.45 -10.38
N TYR A 69 -6.69 1.42 -10.76
CA TYR A 69 -7.09 1.19 -12.15
C TYR A 69 -8.61 1.20 -12.21
N GLU A 70 -9.15 2.18 -12.92
CA GLU A 70 -10.61 2.36 -13.00
C GLU A 70 -11.25 1.60 -14.15
N GLU A 71 -10.43 1.06 -15.03
CA GLU A 71 -10.99 0.39 -16.19
C GLU A 71 -11.79 -0.83 -15.73
N LYS A 72 -12.38 -1.50 -16.54
CA LYS A 72 -13.29 -2.63 -16.36
C LYS A 72 -13.57 -3.11 -14.93
N ASP A 73 -12.57 -3.36 -14.12
CA ASP A 73 -12.74 -4.09 -12.86
C ASP A 73 -12.49 -3.28 -11.60
N GLN A 74 -12.21 -2.00 -11.72
CA GLN A 74 -11.93 -1.16 -10.55
C GLN A 74 -10.95 -1.88 -9.61
N LEU A 75 -9.68 -1.83 -9.96
CA LEU A 75 -8.64 -2.59 -9.27
C LEU A 75 -7.68 -1.67 -8.51
N VAL A 76 -7.32 -2.08 -7.30
CA VAL A 76 -6.25 -1.46 -6.53
C VAL A 76 -5.12 -2.46 -6.43
N VAL A 77 -3.92 -2.07 -6.88
CA VAL A 77 -2.74 -2.93 -6.78
C VAL A 77 -1.84 -2.38 -5.68
N ILE A 78 -1.66 -3.16 -4.62
CA ILE A 78 -0.73 -2.81 -3.54
C ILE A 78 0.68 -3.15 -4.04
N ILE A 79 1.50 -2.12 -4.20
CA ILE A 79 2.85 -2.27 -4.76
C ILE A 79 3.86 -2.58 -3.67
N LEU A 80 3.75 -1.89 -2.55
CA LEU A 80 4.73 -2.01 -1.49
C LEU A 80 4.05 -1.71 -0.16
N ALA A 81 4.51 -2.40 0.90
CA ALA A 81 4.11 -2.13 2.27
C ALA A 81 5.34 -2.19 3.15
N GLY A 82 5.38 -1.38 4.19
CA GLY A 82 6.52 -1.40 5.09
C GLY A 82 6.52 -0.19 5.99
N THR A 83 7.60 -0.07 6.78
CA THR A 83 7.79 1.13 7.57
C THR A 83 8.18 2.28 6.64
N ARG A 84 7.99 3.50 7.10
CA ARG A 84 8.31 4.66 6.25
C ARG A 84 9.80 4.84 6.03
N GLU A 85 10.60 4.23 6.86
CA GLU A 85 12.05 4.29 6.72
C GLU A 85 12.47 3.62 5.42
N ASN A 86 13.18 4.35 4.56
CA ASN A 86 13.63 3.87 3.25
C ASN A 86 12.52 3.48 2.28
N PHE A 87 11.29 3.78 2.64
CA PHE A 87 10.14 3.37 1.83
C PHE A 87 10.20 3.98 0.43
N TYR A 88 10.52 5.26 0.36
CA TYR A 88 10.58 5.98 -0.90
C TYR A 88 11.62 5.37 -1.85
N GLU A 89 12.79 5.03 -1.31
CA GLU A 89 13.85 4.44 -2.13
C GLU A 89 13.46 3.07 -2.65
N GLU A 90 12.86 2.23 -1.80
CA GLU A 90 12.40 0.93 -2.24
C GLU A 90 11.33 1.06 -3.32
N LEU A 91 10.42 1.99 -3.15
CA LEU A 91 9.34 2.19 -4.10
C LEU A 91 9.89 2.61 -5.47
N LYS A 92 10.91 3.48 -5.48
CA LYS A 92 11.53 3.88 -6.73
C LYS A 92 12.17 2.70 -7.45
N HIS A 93 12.77 1.79 -6.72
CA HIS A 93 13.34 0.58 -7.32
C HIS A 93 12.29 -0.29 -7.98
N LEU A 94 11.15 -0.43 -7.34
CA LEU A 94 10.08 -1.29 -7.85
C LEU A 94 9.36 -0.72 -9.06
N THR A 95 9.42 0.58 -9.24
CA THR A 95 8.65 1.25 -10.29
C THR A 95 9.49 1.78 -11.43
N LYS A 96 10.75 1.42 -11.48
CA LYS A 96 11.63 1.82 -12.56
C LYS A 96 11.23 1.25 -13.90
#